data_f78a4e8927a28eb7e476cb85a6900409
#
_entry.id   f78a4e8927a28eb7e476cb85a6900409
#
_cell.length_a   1.000
_cell.length_b   1.000
_cell.length_c   1.000
_cell.angle_alpha   90.00
_cell.angle_beta   90.00
_cell.angle_gamma   90.00
#
_symmetry.space_group_name_H-M   'P 1'
#
loop_
_entity.id
_entity.type
_entity.pdbx_description
1 polymer ?
#
loop_
_entity_poly.entity_id
_entity_poly.type
_entity_poly.pdbx_seq_one_letter_code
_entity_poly.pdbx_strand_id
1 'polypeptide(L)'
;MSNEDISKSLKNIETSVHDDFIKFAQKLVQTKSLTCQEREVAFLVEEKMKDLGYDEVTVDSVGNVLGRIGNGAKILMFDSHMDTVTVNNLNEWEHDPFGAAIENGRIYGRGACDMKCALAASVYGGYIAKEIGIPDDVTVLVSASCMEEDYDGEAVRLMLKERNLRPDAVIICEPTSLKIATGHRGRTSIEINVKGTPCHASNPNNGVNPVYLMTDIIRNIMKLSDDLDYQDGQDNGSVALTNIYCNTASNNSVPNDATIVLDRRLANGESEESISLEMNRLLEGTEGSWKFMDIPGKSWTETDFMFHSFLPAWNISSDHSLVKGAISAFKEIKEQDPVLYQMGASTNAVVTAGLLHIPTIIFGPGNMEQAHATDEYCDIQMMVDAALMYADICHNFS
;
A
#
# COMPACT_ATOMS: atom_id res chain seq x y z
N MET A 1 26.30 -22.54 9.19
CA MET A 1 25.39 -23.27 10.13
C MET A 1 24.49 -24.17 9.29
N SER A 2 24.00 -25.30 9.85
CA SER A 2 22.95 -26.07 9.16
C SER A 2 21.63 -25.31 9.24
N ASN A 3 20.66 -25.60 8.35
CA ASN A 3 19.32 -24.96 8.42
C ASN A 3 18.67 -25.19 9.80
N GLU A 4 18.86 -26.35 10.40
CA GLU A 4 18.35 -26.67 11.74
C GLU A 4 18.99 -25.79 12.83
N ASP A 5 20.28 -25.47 12.72
CA ASP A 5 20.98 -24.55 13.62
C ASP A 5 20.45 -23.11 13.47
N ILE A 6 20.14 -22.67 12.24
CA ILE A 6 19.60 -21.35 11.94
C ILE A 6 18.18 -21.22 12.52
N SER A 7 17.29 -22.17 12.23
CA SER A 7 15.92 -22.20 12.76
C SER A 7 15.88 -22.15 14.28
N LYS A 8 16.77 -22.90 14.95
CA LYS A 8 16.89 -22.86 16.41
C LYS A 8 17.41 -21.51 16.92
N SER A 9 18.37 -20.90 16.22
CA SER A 9 18.91 -19.59 16.57
C SER A 9 17.84 -18.50 16.42
N LEU A 10 17.07 -18.49 15.32
CA LEU A 10 15.96 -17.59 15.08
C LEU A 10 14.94 -17.63 16.24
N LYS A 11 14.50 -18.83 16.63
CA LYS A 11 13.54 -19.01 17.73
C LYS A 11 14.10 -18.57 19.09
N ASN A 12 15.38 -18.81 19.35
CA ASN A 12 16.02 -18.38 20.60
C ASN A 12 16.11 -16.87 20.72
N ILE A 13 16.49 -16.17 19.63
CA ILE A 13 16.58 -14.71 19.61
C ILE A 13 15.18 -14.11 19.75
N GLU A 14 14.20 -14.59 18.98
CA GLU A 14 12.80 -14.15 19.08
C GLU A 14 12.30 -14.31 20.53
N THR A 15 12.49 -15.48 21.15
CA THR A 15 12.04 -15.73 22.53
C THR A 15 12.66 -14.73 23.51
N SER A 16 13.90 -14.29 23.28
CA SER A 16 14.57 -13.31 24.16
C SER A 16 13.95 -11.90 24.10
N VAL A 17 13.28 -11.56 23.01
CA VAL A 17 12.66 -10.25 22.78
C VAL A 17 11.13 -10.30 22.67
N HIS A 18 10.53 -11.48 22.80
CA HIS A 18 9.10 -11.73 22.57
C HIS A 18 8.17 -10.73 23.26
N ASP A 19 8.36 -10.54 24.56
CA ASP A 19 7.51 -9.62 25.34
C ASP A 19 7.68 -8.16 24.92
N ASP A 20 8.90 -7.75 24.57
CA ASP A 20 9.18 -6.39 24.10
C ASP A 20 8.61 -6.16 22.70
N PHE A 21 8.68 -7.17 21.84
CA PHE A 21 8.09 -7.17 20.51
C PHE A 21 6.56 -6.99 20.58
N ILE A 22 5.87 -7.77 21.41
CA ILE A 22 4.40 -7.64 21.58
C ILE A 22 4.06 -6.26 22.14
N LYS A 23 4.77 -5.78 23.16
CA LYS A 23 4.55 -4.45 23.74
C LYS A 23 4.77 -3.33 22.72
N PHE A 24 5.75 -3.48 21.84
CA PHE A 24 5.98 -2.51 20.78
C PHE A 24 4.81 -2.49 19.78
N ALA A 25 4.34 -3.66 19.32
CA ALA A 25 3.16 -3.75 18.48
C ALA A 25 1.91 -3.12 19.14
N GLN A 26 1.67 -3.42 20.43
CA GLN A 26 0.58 -2.77 21.19
C GLN A 26 0.76 -1.24 21.22
N LYS A 27 1.98 -0.75 21.45
CA LYS A 27 2.25 0.68 21.51
C LYS A 27 1.99 1.37 20.18
N LEU A 28 2.34 0.73 19.07
CA LEU A 28 2.02 1.24 17.73
C LEU A 28 0.50 1.34 17.52
N VAL A 29 -0.26 0.29 17.85
CA VAL A 29 -1.72 0.29 17.73
C VAL A 29 -2.37 1.34 18.64
N GLN A 30 -1.87 1.54 19.85
CA GLN A 30 -2.35 2.56 20.80
C GLN A 30 -2.09 3.99 20.31
N THR A 31 -1.16 4.19 19.40
CA THR A 31 -0.79 5.51 18.90
C THR A 31 -1.54 5.79 17.61
N LYS A 32 -2.44 6.80 17.64
CA LYS A 32 -3.21 7.23 16.46
C LYS A 32 -2.29 7.81 15.40
N SER A 33 -2.50 7.43 14.15
CA SER A 33 -1.74 7.92 13.01
C SER A 33 -2.61 7.85 11.75
N LEU A 34 -3.46 8.83 11.53
CA LEU A 34 -4.14 8.96 10.25
C LEU A 34 -3.15 9.39 9.18
N THR A 35 -3.49 9.19 7.92
CA THR A 35 -2.69 9.66 6.78
C THR A 35 -2.28 11.13 6.96
N CYS A 36 -1.02 11.43 6.78
CA CYS A 36 -0.37 12.72 7.04
C CYS A 36 -0.36 13.18 8.52
N GLN A 37 -0.56 12.26 9.48
CA GLN A 37 -0.54 12.53 10.92
C GLN A 37 0.30 11.49 11.69
N GLU A 38 1.32 10.91 11.07
CA GLU A 38 2.08 9.75 11.54
C GLU A 38 3.19 10.12 12.53
N ARG A 39 3.39 11.39 12.86
CA ARG A 39 4.51 11.91 13.67
C ARG A 39 4.84 11.06 14.90
N GLU A 40 3.84 10.75 15.71
CA GLU A 40 4.05 10.03 16.98
C GLU A 40 4.49 8.58 16.75
N VAL A 41 3.94 7.92 15.72
CA VAL A 41 4.34 6.56 15.34
C VAL A 41 5.75 6.58 14.75
N ALA A 42 6.09 7.56 13.91
CA ALA A 42 7.43 7.72 13.36
C ALA A 42 8.50 7.82 14.46
N PHE A 43 8.26 8.63 15.50
CA PHE A 43 9.18 8.72 16.64
C PHE A 43 9.29 7.41 17.42
N LEU A 44 8.17 6.68 17.61
CA LEU A 44 8.21 5.37 18.29
C LEU A 44 9.05 4.36 17.51
N VAL A 45 8.92 4.34 16.18
CA VAL A 45 9.67 3.45 15.30
C VAL A 45 11.16 3.83 15.29
N GLU A 46 11.46 5.13 15.15
CA GLU A 46 12.83 5.65 15.18
C GLU A 46 13.55 5.29 16.47
N GLU A 47 12.92 5.52 17.64
CA GLU A 47 13.46 5.15 18.95
C GLU A 47 13.67 3.63 19.06
N LYS A 48 12.66 2.83 18.68
CA LYS A 48 12.75 1.37 18.77
C LYS A 48 13.88 0.81 17.90
N MET A 49 14.05 1.28 16.66
CA MET A 49 15.15 0.84 15.81
C MET A 49 16.52 1.21 16.39
N LYS A 50 16.64 2.40 17.01
CA LYS A 50 17.87 2.81 17.73
C LYS A 50 18.13 1.92 18.94
N ASP A 51 17.13 1.63 19.75
CA ASP A 51 17.24 0.77 20.94
C ASP A 51 17.64 -0.68 20.55
N LEU A 52 17.13 -1.19 19.42
CA LEU A 52 17.52 -2.47 18.85
C LEU A 52 18.89 -2.44 18.16
N GLY A 53 19.56 -1.28 18.16
CA GLY A 53 20.92 -1.12 17.66
C GLY A 53 21.06 -1.24 16.15
N TYR A 54 20.08 -0.77 15.37
CA TYR A 54 20.25 -0.59 13.92
C TYR A 54 21.48 0.27 13.65
N ASP A 55 22.21 -0.02 12.57
CA ASP A 55 23.48 0.66 12.28
C ASP A 55 23.31 2.12 11.90
N GLU A 56 22.15 2.44 11.34
CA GLU A 56 21.71 3.80 11.04
C GLU A 56 20.19 3.87 11.08
N VAL A 57 19.65 4.97 11.64
CA VAL A 57 18.20 5.26 11.61
C VAL A 57 18.03 6.72 11.24
N THR A 58 17.26 6.98 10.20
CA THR A 58 17.02 8.33 9.66
C THR A 58 15.56 8.55 9.34
N VAL A 59 15.14 9.81 9.39
CA VAL A 59 13.82 10.26 8.92
C VAL A 59 14.05 11.13 7.68
N ASP A 60 13.27 10.91 6.63
CA ASP A 60 13.37 11.69 5.39
C ASP A 60 12.49 12.95 5.41
N SER A 61 12.50 13.70 4.30
CA SER A 61 11.79 14.98 4.21
C SER A 61 10.27 14.85 4.30
N VAL A 62 9.69 13.70 3.94
CA VAL A 62 8.23 13.46 4.01
C VAL A 62 7.81 12.70 5.27
N GLY A 63 8.78 12.19 6.03
CA GLY A 63 8.56 11.61 7.35
C GLY A 63 8.60 10.10 7.42
N ASN A 64 9.09 9.41 6.37
CA ASN A 64 9.39 7.98 6.45
C ASN A 64 10.58 7.76 7.39
N VAL A 65 10.51 6.68 8.18
CA VAL A 65 11.63 6.24 9.01
C VAL A 65 12.35 5.10 8.29
N LEU A 66 13.65 5.22 8.13
CA LEU A 66 14.48 4.21 7.47
C LEU A 66 15.57 3.73 8.40
N GLY A 67 15.52 2.45 8.77
CA GLY A 67 16.55 1.74 9.53
C GLY A 67 17.43 0.91 8.60
N ARG A 68 18.76 0.93 8.82
CA ARG A 68 19.74 0.18 8.03
C ARG A 68 20.52 -0.81 8.91
N ILE A 69 20.73 -2.00 8.38
CA ILE A 69 21.56 -3.06 8.94
C ILE A 69 22.52 -3.53 7.86
N GLY A 70 23.80 -3.60 8.16
CA GLY A 70 24.86 -3.95 7.23
C GLY A 70 25.26 -2.79 6.30
N ASN A 71 26.21 -3.07 5.41
CA ASN A 71 26.77 -2.10 4.47
C ASN A 71 27.23 -2.76 3.17
N GLY A 72 26.56 -3.83 2.77
CA GLY A 72 26.82 -4.55 1.51
C GLY A 72 26.24 -3.81 0.30
N ALA A 73 26.64 -4.25 -0.88
CA ALA A 73 26.21 -3.63 -2.14
C ALA A 73 24.80 -4.04 -2.57
N LYS A 74 24.35 -5.24 -2.17
CA LYS A 74 23.00 -5.74 -2.46
C LYS A 74 22.03 -5.25 -1.40
N ILE A 75 20.90 -4.71 -1.80
CA ILE A 75 19.93 -4.08 -0.91
C ILE A 75 18.61 -4.85 -0.92
N LEU A 76 18.25 -5.42 0.23
CA LEU A 76 16.92 -5.94 0.49
C LEU A 76 16.15 -4.93 1.35
N MET A 77 14.98 -4.49 0.90
CA MET A 77 14.16 -3.53 1.64
C MET A 77 12.84 -4.19 2.07
N PHE A 78 12.47 -3.97 3.33
CA PHE A 78 11.12 -4.21 3.86
C PHE A 78 10.42 -2.86 3.97
N ASP A 79 9.17 -2.80 3.56
CA ASP A 79 8.35 -1.61 3.70
C ASP A 79 7.03 -1.92 4.41
N SER A 80 6.69 -1.09 5.39
CA SER A 80 5.46 -1.19 6.18
C SER A 80 4.95 0.22 6.46
N HIS A 81 3.69 0.51 6.17
CA HIS A 81 3.17 1.85 6.43
C HIS A 81 2.79 2.08 7.90
N MET A 82 2.83 3.35 8.30
CA MET A 82 2.54 3.82 9.67
C MET A 82 1.13 4.34 9.84
N ASP A 83 0.51 4.80 8.75
CA ASP A 83 -0.83 5.38 8.80
C ASP A 83 -1.92 4.32 8.86
N THR A 84 -3.13 4.77 9.15
CA THR A 84 -4.33 3.96 9.21
C THR A 84 -5.52 4.78 8.73
N VAL A 85 -6.54 4.12 8.21
CA VAL A 85 -7.84 4.76 7.99
C VAL A 85 -8.50 5.20 9.29
N THR A 86 -9.51 6.06 9.18
CA THR A 86 -10.30 6.53 10.33
C THR A 86 -11.08 5.39 10.98
N VAL A 87 -11.41 5.58 12.25
CA VAL A 87 -12.35 4.73 12.96
C VAL A 87 -13.76 5.27 12.75
N ASN A 88 -14.58 4.48 12.07
CA ASN A 88 -16.01 4.75 11.89
C ASN A 88 -16.80 3.91 12.89
N ASN A 89 -18.04 4.34 13.19
CA ASN A 89 -19.01 3.56 13.98
C ASN A 89 -18.47 3.05 15.33
N LEU A 90 -17.89 3.92 16.14
CA LEU A 90 -17.34 3.57 17.47
C LEU A 90 -18.27 2.68 18.32
N ASN A 91 -19.59 2.82 18.16
CA ASN A 91 -20.58 2.04 18.91
C ASN A 91 -20.67 0.56 18.46
N GLU A 92 -20.04 0.20 17.34
CA GLU A 92 -19.99 -1.17 16.82
C GLU A 92 -18.72 -1.90 17.25
N TRP A 93 -17.76 -1.20 17.86
CA TRP A 93 -16.53 -1.78 18.37
C TRP A 93 -16.76 -2.43 19.74
N GLU A 94 -16.40 -3.70 19.88
CA GLU A 94 -16.39 -4.41 21.17
C GLU A 94 -15.13 -4.07 21.98
N HIS A 95 -13.99 -3.85 21.27
CA HIS A 95 -12.72 -3.42 21.85
C HIS A 95 -12.48 -1.94 21.56
N ASP A 96 -11.81 -1.25 22.50
CA ASP A 96 -11.33 0.12 22.20
C ASP A 96 -10.40 0.10 20.97
N PRO A 97 -10.71 0.82 19.86
CA PRO A 97 -9.89 0.81 18.65
C PRO A 97 -8.43 1.22 18.88
N PHE A 98 -8.14 1.89 19.98
CA PHE A 98 -6.79 2.31 20.36
C PHE A 98 -6.35 1.73 21.71
N GLY A 99 -7.05 0.69 22.19
CA GLY A 99 -6.72 0.00 23.43
C GLY A 99 -5.60 -1.04 23.27
N ALA A 100 -5.43 -1.57 22.07
CA ALA A 100 -4.52 -2.68 21.76
C ALA A 100 -4.72 -3.88 22.73
N ALA A 101 -5.98 -4.23 22.98
CA ALA A 101 -6.32 -5.35 23.87
C ALA A 101 -5.76 -6.66 23.33
N ILE A 102 -5.23 -7.49 24.22
CA ILE A 102 -4.81 -8.85 23.86
C ILE A 102 -5.87 -9.81 24.38
N GLU A 103 -6.51 -10.50 23.46
CA GLU A 103 -7.47 -11.56 23.78
C GLU A 103 -7.33 -12.71 22.78
N ASN A 104 -7.36 -13.95 23.30
CA ASN A 104 -7.26 -15.19 22.50
C ASN A 104 -6.04 -15.22 21.55
N GLY A 105 -4.88 -14.64 21.95
CA GLY A 105 -3.66 -14.60 21.15
C GLY A 105 -3.69 -13.57 20.00
N ARG A 106 -4.57 -12.58 20.07
CA ARG A 106 -4.74 -11.51 19.09
C ARG A 106 -4.56 -10.14 19.72
N ILE A 107 -4.02 -9.20 18.97
CA ILE A 107 -4.00 -7.77 19.28
C ILE A 107 -5.15 -7.12 18.54
N TYR A 108 -6.09 -6.52 19.26
CA TYR A 108 -7.25 -5.82 18.70
C TYR A 108 -7.01 -4.33 18.63
N GLY A 109 -7.43 -3.71 17.54
CA GLY A 109 -7.43 -2.26 17.38
C GLY A 109 -7.24 -1.82 15.92
N ARG A 110 -7.55 -0.55 15.62
CA ARG A 110 -7.35 0.05 14.30
C ARG A 110 -5.86 0.06 13.96
N GLY A 111 -5.51 -0.47 12.78
CA GLY A 111 -4.14 -0.65 12.34
C GLY A 111 -3.46 -1.89 12.89
N ALA A 112 -4.14 -2.73 13.69
CA ALA A 112 -3.53 -3.98 14.16
C ALA A 112 -3.25 -4.93 12.99
N CYS A 113 -4.19 -5.08 12.06
CA CYS A 113 -4.01 -5.84 10.83
C CYS A 113 -3.30 -5.03 9.76
N ASP A 114 -3.74 -3.80 9.55
CA ASP A 114 -3.31 -2.93 8.46
C ASP A 114 -2.69 -1.65 9.00
N MET A 115 -1.33 -1.61 9.15
CA MET A 115 -0.45 -2.79 9.17
C MET A 115 0.59 -2.70 10.31
N LYS A 116 0.23 -2.12 11.47
CA LYS A 116 1.17 -1.84 12.58
C LYS A 116 1.79 -3.09 13.21
N CYS A 117 1.06 -4.22 13.24
CA CYS A 117 1.67 -5.48 13.67
C CYS A 117 2.70 -6.00 12.65
N ALA A 118 2.48 -5.78 11.36
CA ALA A 118 3.47 -6.08 10.31
C ALA A 118 4.66 -5.11 10.39
N LEU A 119 4.44 -3.84 10.68
CA LEU A 119 5.50 -2.88 10.96
C LEU A 119 6.37 -3.33 12.15
N ALA A 120 5.75 -3.77 13.24
CA ALA A 120 6.49 -4.33 14.35
C ALA A 120 7.28 -5.59 13.93
N ALA A 121 6.66 -6.46 13.10
CA ALA A 121 7.32 -7.66 12.59
C ALA A 121 8.52 -7.34 11.69
N SER A 122 8.44 -6.33 10.83
CA SER A 122 9.57 -5.92 9.98
C SER A 122 10.73 -5.34 10.79
N VAL A 123 10.43 -4.51 11.82
CA VAL A 123 11.45 -3.95 12.73
C VAL A 123 12.15 -5.04 13.52
N TYR A 124 11.41 -6.00 14.10
CA TYR A 124 12.03 -7.10 14.85
C TYR A 124 12.65 -8.16 13.94
N GLY A 125 12.09 -8.38 12.76
CA GLY A 125 12.69 -9.23 11.73
C GLY A 125 14.08 -8.76 11.32
N GLY A 126 14.24 -7.44 11.10
CA GLY A 126 15.55 -6.83 10.86
C GLY A 126 16.51 -7.02 12.03
N TYR A 127 16.06 -6.80 13.27
CA TYR A 127 16.87 -7.05 14.47
C TYR A 127 17.32 -8.51 14.57
N ILE A 128 16.39 -9.46 14.42
CA ILE A 128 16.70 -10.89 14.47
C ILE A 128 17.70 -11.27 13.36
N ALA A 129 17.53 -10.71 12.14
CA ALA A 129 18.46 -10.91 11.04
C ALA A 129 19.89 -10.43 11.40
N LYS A 130 19.99 -9.27 12.04
CA LYS A 130 21.28 -8.73 12.54
C LYS A 130 21.94 -9.70 13.54
N GLU A 131 21.17 -10.21 14.49
CA GLU A 131 21.70 -11.09 15.56
C GLU A 131 22.13 -12.47 15.04
N ILE A 132 21.45 -13.03 14.02
CA ILE A 132 21.87 -14.29 13.39
C ILE A 132 23.00 -14.08 12.37
N GLY A 133 23.17 -12.84 11.90
CA GLY A 133 24.10 -12.46 10.86
C GLY A 133 23.48 -12.48 9.45
N ILE A 134 23.71 -11.41 8.71
CA ILE A 134 23.38 -11.27 7.29
C ILE A 134 24.68 -11.44 6.46
N PRO A 135 24.59 -11.77 5.16
CA PRO A 135 25.75 -11.82 4.30
C PRO A 135 26.51 -10.48 4.24
N ASP A 136 27.83 -10.51 4.18
CA ASP A 136 28.68 -9.29 4.19
C ASP A 136 28.41 -8.36 3.00
N ASP A 137 27.93 -8.91 1.88
CA ASP A 137 27.58 -8.16 0.66
C ASP A 137 26.13 -7.64 0.65
N VAL A 138 25.37 -7.84 1.73
CA VAL A 138 23.96 -7.44 1.87
C VAL A 138 23.80 -6.24 2.81
N THR A 139 22.93 -5.35 2.43
CA THR A 139 22.32 -4.30 3.28
C THR A 139 20.85 -4.60 3.42
N VAL A 140 20.34 -4.64 4.64
CA VAL A 140 18.91 -4.71 4.93
C VAL A 140 18.41 -3.34 5.30
N LEU A 141 17.37 -2.89 4.62
CA LEU A 141 16.64 -1.66 4.92
C LEU A 141 15.25 -2.01 5.46
N VAL A 142 14.86 -1.40 6.57
CA VAL A 142 13.50 -1.48 7.09
C VAL A 142 12.90 -0.08 7.04
N SER A 143 11.89 0.08 6.19
CA SER A 143 11.15 1.32 5.98
C SER A 143 9.83 1.27 6.75
N ALA A 144 9.58 2.31 7.53
CA ALA A 144 8.27 2.65 8.03
C ALA A 144 7.77 3.86 7.23
N SER A 145 6.95 3.61 6.22
CA SER A 145 6.46 4.61 5.29
C SER A 145 5.20 5.31 5.83
N CYS A 146 4.98 6.54 5.39
CA CYS A 146 3.79 7.32 5.70
C CYS A 146 2.87 7.41 4.47
N MET A 147 1.63 7.86 4.68
CA MET A 147 0.67 8.26 3.64
C MET A 147 0.24 7.13 2.67
N GLU A 148 0.33 5.86 3.05
CA GLU A 148 -0.02 4.75 2.14
C GLU A 148 -1.51 4.75 1.81
N GLU A 149 -2.37 4.87 2.82
CA GLU A 149 -3.83 4.66 2.74
C GLU A 149 -4.55 5.59 1.74
N ASP A 150 -4.03 6.81 1.56
CA ASP A 150 -4.59 7.80 0.62
C ASP A 150 -3.71 8.01 -0.63
N TYR A 151 -2.40 7.67 -0.55
CA TYR A 151 -1.40 8.01 -1.57
C TYR A 151 -0.44 6.84 -1.85
N ASP A 152 -0.99 5.66 -2.17
CA ASP A 152 -0.26 4.41 -2.41
C ASP A 152 1.11 4.65 -3.07
N GLY A 153 2.19 4.29 -2.39
CA GLY A 153 3.57 4.33 -2.90
C GLY A 153 4.23 5.72 -2.97
N GLU A 154 3.49 6.83 -2.84
CA GLU A 154 4.07 8.16 -3.04
C GLU A 154 5.18 8.47 -2.03
N ALA A 155 4.97 8.14 -0.75
CA ALA A 155 6.00 8.34 0.27
C ALA A 155 7.27 7.52 -0.02
N VAL A 156 7.11 6.25 -0.44
CA VAL A 156 8.22 5.38 -0.84
C VAL A 156 8.93 5.93 -2.08
N ARG A 157 8.19 6.42 -3.08
CA ARG A 157 8.75 7.05 -4.28
C ARG A 157 9.63 8.26 -3.94
N LEU A 158 9.14 9.13 -3.05
CA LEU A 158 9.85 10.32 -2.60
C LEU A 158 11.12 9.94 -1.81
N MET A 159 11.03 8.98 -0.91
CA MET A 159 12.16 8.46 -0.13
C MET A 159 13.25 7.89 -1.04
N LEU A 160 12.90 7.00 -1.95
CA LEU A 160 13.86 6.37 -2.87
C LEU A 160 14.54 7.41 -3.76
N LYS A 161 13.78 8.42 -4.23
CA LYS A 161 14.31 9.52 -5.04
C LYS A 161 15.23 10.43 -4.23
N GLU A 162 14.82 10.87 -3.03
CA GLU A 162 15.61 11.77 -2.18
C GLU A 162 16.97 11.16 -1.82
N ARG A 163 16.98 9.86 -1.51
CA ARG A 163 18.18 9.14 -1.10
C ARG A 163 18.98 8.56 -2.26
N ASN A 164 18.51 8.75 -3.51
CA ASN A 164 19.08 8.10 -4.70
C ASN A 164 19.26 6.59 -4.49
N LEU A 165 18.22 5.95 -3.94
CA LEU A 165 18.23 4.56 -3.51
C LEU A 165 17.49 3.68 -4.52
N ARG A 166 18.06 2.53 -4.86
CA ARG A 166 17.45 1.50 -5.69
C ARG A 166 17.70 0.12 -5.08
N PRO A 167 16.78 -0.41 -4.26
CA PRO A 167 16.88 -1.76 -3.74
C PRO A 167 16.95 -2.82 -4.85
N ASP A 168 17.65 -3.92 -4.59
CA ASP A 168 17.68 -5.09 -5.49
C ASP A 168 16.40 -5.92 -5.34
N ALA A 169 15.78 -5.88 -4.16
CA ALA A 169 14.50 -6.52 -3.89
C ALA A 169 13.73 -5.80 -2.78
N VAL A 170 12.39 -5.85 -2.85
CA VAL A 170 11.50 -5.26 -1.85
C VAL A 170 10.47 -6.28 -1.38
N ILE A 171 10.17 -6.26 -0.09
CA ILE A 171 9.06 -6.98 0.52
C ILE A 171 8.13 -5.94 1.13
N ILE A 172 6.93 -5.83 0.60
CA ILE A 172 5.86 -5.03 1.20
C ILE A 172 5.15 -5.91 2.22
N CYS A 173 5.10 -5.46 3.47
CA CYS A 173 4.71 -6.30 4.60
C CYS A 173 3.19 -6.31 4.87
N GLU A 174 2.37 -6.05 3.85
CA GLU A 174 0.90 -6.01 3.92
C GLU A 174 0.27 -7.32 4.41
N PRO A 175 -0.97 -7.26 4.98
CA PRO A 175 -1.67 -8.41 5.51
C PRO A 175 -2.05 -9.42 4.41
N THR A 176 -1.35 -10.52 4.35
CA THR A 176 -1.57 -11.60 3.38
C THR A 176 -1.93 -12.94 4.02
N SER A 177 -2.09 -12.99 5.34
CA SER A 177 -2.16 -14.25 6.10
C SER A 177 -0.93 -15.13 5.86
N LEU A 178 0.26 -14.53 5.71
CA LEU A 178 1.53 -15.16 5.35
C LEU A 178 1.49 -15.88 3.98
N LYS A 179 0.51 -15.63 3.14
CA LYS A 179 0.56 -16.03 1.72
C LYS A 179 1.49 -15.08 0.98
N ILE A 180 2.09 -15.53 -0.10
CA ILE A 180 2.98 -14.70 -0.92
C ILE A 180 2.20 -14.14 -2.09
N ALA A 181 1.95 -12.83 -2.11
CA ALA A 181 1.38 -12.17 -3.27
C ALA A 181 2.48 -11.81 -4.26
N THR A 182 2.28 -12.23 -5.51
CA THR A 182 3.22 -12.05 -6.62
C THR A 182 2.79 -10.98 -7.60
N GLY A 183 1.82 -10.15 -7.22
CA GLY A 183 1.32 -9.04 -8.01
C GLY A 183 -0.03 -8.54 -7.51
N HIS A 184 -0.43 -7.40 -8.04
CA HIS A 184 -1.79 -6.87 -7.89
C HIS A 184 -2.17 -5.96 -9.07
N ARG A 185 -3.48 -5.65 -9.17
CA ARG A 185 -4.00 -4.69 -10.13
C ARG A 185 -3.46 -3.29 -9.87
N GLY A 186 -3.35 -2.51 -10.95
CA GLY A 186 -3.13 -1.08 -10.83
C GLY A 186 -4.43 -0.30 -10.62
N ARG A 187 -4.30 1.00 -10.42
CA ARG A 187 -5.42 1.92 -10.24
C ARG A 187 -5.09 3.29 -10.83
N THR A 188 -6.09 3.94 -11.43
CA THR A 188 -6.00 5.37 -11.78
C THR A 188 -7.33 6.06 -11.55
N SER A 189 -7.26 7.31 -11.12
CA SER A 189 -8.43 8.19 -11.02
C SER A 189 -8.42 9.18 -12.18
N ILE A 190 -9.52 9.26 -12.91
CA ILE A 190 -9.65 10.07 -14.12
C ILE A 190 -10.78 11.06 -13.92
N GLU A 191 -10.50 12.33 -14.17
CA GLU A 191 -11.50 13.39 -14.21
C GLU A 191 -11.91 13.66 -15.65
N ILE A 192 -13.23 13.68 -15.93
CA ILE A 192 -13.79 14.09 -17.22
C ILE A 192 -14.68 15.31 -16.98
N ASN A 193 -14.44 16.39 -17.73
CA ASN A 193 -15.17 17.63 -17.64
C ASN A 193 -15.81 18.00 -18.98
N VAL A 194 -17.05 18.49 -18.92
CA VAL A 194 -17.77 19.06 -20.06
C VAL A 194 -18.16 20.50 -19.74
N LYS A 195 -17.85 21.41 -20.65
CA LYS A 195 -18.24 22.81 -20.56
C LYS A 195 -19.64 23.03 -21.10
N GLY A 196 -20.40 23.90 -20.43
CA GLY A 196 -21.70 24.33 -20.85
C GLY A 196 -21.74 25.84 -21.13
N THR A 197 -22.93 26.34 -21.45
CA THR A 197 -23.24 27.77 -21.52
C THR A 197 -24.35 28.06 -20.53
N PRO A 198 -24.06 28.76 -19.43
CA PRO A 198 -25.06 29.02 -18.40
C PRO A 198 -26.14 29.99 -18.89
N CYS A 199 -27.36 29.75 -18.42
CA CYS A 199 -28.48 30.64 -18.64
C CYS A 199 -29.52 30.46 -17.52
N HIS A 200 -30.52 31.32 -17.47
CA HIS A 200 -31.62 31.17 -16.53
C HIS A 200 -32.46 29.94 -16.88
N ALA A 201 -32.75 29.07 -15.91
CA ALA A 201 -33.43 27.79 -16.11
C ALA A 201 -34.85 27.92 -16.71
N SER A 202 -35.50 29.11 -16.62
CA SER A 202 -36.78 29.36 -17.28
C SER A 202 -36.70 29.47 -18.81
N ASN A 203 -35.47 29.68 -19.35
CA ASN A 203 -35.25 29.80 -20.78
C ASN A 203 -34.01 28.92 -21.18
N PRO A 204 -34.12 27.61 -21.03
CA PRO A 204 -32.97 26.71 -21.16
C PRO A 204 -32.36 26.69 -22.57
N ASN A 205 -33.13 27.07 -23.59
CA ASN A 205 -32.67 27.15 -24.98
C ASN A 205 -31.67 28.28 -25.24
N ASN A 206 -31.46 29.20 -24.28
CA ASN A 206 -30.47 30.27 -24.37
C ASN A 206 -29.09 29.83 -23.90
N GLY A 207 -28.95 28.57 -23.45
CA GLY A 207 -27.69 27.98 -23.00
C GLY A 207 -27.46 26.59 -23.53
N VAL A 208 -26.36 25.99 -23.07
CA VAL A 208 -26.01 24.59 -23.32
C VAL A 208 -25.84 23.90 -21.98
N ASN A 209 -26.66 22.89 -21.71
CA ASN A 209 -26.61 22.19 -20.44
C ASN A 209 -25.52 21.09 -20.49
N PRO A 210 -24.42 21.23 -19.74
CA PRO A 210 -23.32 20.25 -19.74
C PRO A 210 -23.73 18.91 -19.14
N VAL A 211 -24.74 18.86 -18.28
CA VAL A 211 -25.27 17.61 -17.71
C VAL A 211 -25.88 16.74 -18.80
N TYR A 212 -26.58 17.36 -19.77
CA TYR A 212 -27.13 16.60 -20.89
C TYR A 212 -26.05 16.09 -21.82
N LEU A 213 -25.01 16.88 -22.10
CA LEU A 213 -23.85 16.43 -22.89
C LEU A 213 -23.11 15.30 -22.17
N MET A 214 -22.96 15.36 -20.83
CA MET A 214 -22.31 14.31 -20.04
C MET A 214 -23.02 12.96 -20.13
N THR A 215 -24.34 12.92 -20.43
CA THR A 215 -25.07 11.66 -20.52
C THR A 215 -24.55 10.73 -21.61
N ASP A 216 -24.06 11.27 -22.71
CA ASP A 216 -23.49 10.47 -23.82
C ASP A 216 -22.13 9.90 -23.41
N ILE A 217 -21.31 10.66 -22.69
CA ILE A 217 -20.05 10.21 -22.11
C ILE A 217 -20.31 9.08 -21.09
N ILE A 218 -21.29 9.26 -20.20
CA ILE A 218 -21.66 8.21 -19.21
C ILE A 218 -22.11 6.93 -19.91
N ARG A 219 -22.84 7.01 -21.01
CA ARG A 219 -23.22 5.82 -21.80
C ARG A 219 -22.00 5.12 -22.41
N ASN A 220 -21.01 5.89 -22.88
CA ASN A 220 -19.76 5.31 -23.37
C ASN A 220 -18.96 4.64 -22.25
N ILE A 221 -18.94 5.21 -21.03
CA ILE A 221 -18.31 4.58 -19.85
C ILE A 221 -19.01 3.28 -19.48
N MET A 222 -20.35 3.23 -19.52
CA MET A 222 -21.08 2.00 -19.26
C MET A 222 -20.73 0.90 -20.27
N LYS A 223 -20.59 1.25 -21.56
CA LYS A 223 -20.13 0.28 -22.58
C LYS A 223 -18.69 -0.17 -22.31
N LEU A 224 -17.79 0.76 -21.96
CA LEU A 224 -16.42 0.43 -21.60
C LEU A 224 -16.41 -0.55 -20.40
N SER A 225 -17.26 -0.33 -19.40
CA SER A 225 -17.40 -1.22 -18.25
C SER A 225 -17.81 -2.63 -18.68
N ASP A 226 -18.80 -2.74 -19.57
CA ASP A 226 -19.26 -4.03 -20.13
C ASP A 226 -18.15 -4.71 -20.96
N ASP A 227 -17.38 -3.94 -21.73
CA ASP A 227 -16.28 -4.44 -22.57
C ASP A 227 -15.07 -4.90 -21.75
N LEU A 228 -14.82 -4.28 -20.57
CA LEU A 228 -13.77 -4.68 -19.63
C LEU A 228 -14.21 -5.89 -18.79
N ASP A 229 -15.51 -6.09 -18.65
CA ASP A 229 -16.04 -7.20 -17.89
C ASP A 229 -15.57 -8.54 -18.49
N TYR A 230 -15.16 -9.40 -17.62
CA TYR A 230 -14.44 -10.63 -17.86
C TYR A 230 -14.74 -11.36 -19.17
N GLN A 231 -13.76 -11.46 -20.05
CA GLN A 231 -13.76 -12.36 -21.21
C GLN A 231 -12.59 -13.35 -21.11
N ASP A 232 -12.89 -14.63 -21.15
CA ASP A 232 -11.94 -15.75 -21.33
C ASP A 232 -10.86 -15.95 -20.23
N GLY A 233 -11.13 -15.61 -18.95
CA GLY A 233 -10.20 -15.88 -17.87
C GLY A 233 -9.06 -14.88 -17.75
N GLN A 234 -9.09 -13.79 -18.51
CA GLN A 234 -8.11 -12.69 -18.39
C GLN A 234 -8.66 -11.55 -17.53
N ASP A 235 -7.80 -10.98 -16.73
CA ASP A 235 -8.08 -9.77 -15.98
C ASP A 235 -7.90 -8.55 -16.89
N ASN A 236 -9.00 -7.92 -17.27
CA ASN A 236 -9.03 -6.73 -18.13
C ASN A 236 -9.18 -5.42 -17.33
N GLY A 237 -9.07 -5.48 -15.99
CA GLY A 237 -9.35 -4.36 -15.13
C GLY A 237 -10.85 -4.07 -14.99
N SER A 238 -11.18 -2.86 -14.55
CA SER A 238 -12.57 -2.40 -14.44
C SER A 238 -12.64 -0.88 -14.44
N VAL A 239 -13.81 -0.30 -14.72
CA VAL A 239 -14.07 1.13 -14.60
C VAL A 239 -15.37 1.36 -13.86
N ALA A 240 -15.35 2.31 -12.92
CA ALA A 240 -16.54 2.76 -12.19
C ALA A 240 -16.59 4.29 -12.17
N LEU A 241 -17.79 4.84 -12.40
CA LEU A 241 -18.06 6.24 -12.15
C LEU A 241 -18.32 6.40 -10.65
N THR A 242 -17.42 7.09 -9.95
CA THR A 242 -17.44 7.21 -8.49
C THR A 242 -17.97 8.54 -7.99
N ASN A 243 -17.92 9.59 -8.81
CA ASN A 243 -18.42 10.90 -8.43
C ASN A 243 -18.96 11.68 -9.64
N ILE A 244 -19.94 12.54 -9.41
CA ILE A 244 -20.50 13.48 -10.39
C ILE A 244 -20.86 14.78 -9.68
N TYR A 245 -20.43 15.91 -10.21
CA TYR A 245 -20.77 17.23 -9.69
C TYR A 245 -20.87 18.27 -10.80
N CYS A 246 -21.56 19.37 -10.52
CA CYS A 246 -21.77 20.47 -11.43
C CYS A 246 -21.40 21.80 -10.77
N ASN A 247 -20.77 22.68 -11.52
CA ASN A 247 -20.55 24.06 -11.11
C ASN A 247 -21.70 24.92 -11.60
N THR A 248 -22.58 25.33 -10.67
CA THR A 248 -23.73 26.17 -10.95
C THR A 248 -23.82 27.34 -9.96
N ALA A 249 -24.24 28.51 -10.45
CA ALA A 249 -24.41 29.70 -9.63
C ALA A 249 -25.64 29.57 -8.70
N SER A 250 -26.65 28.83 -9.10
CA SER A 250 -27.88 28.58 -8.32
C SER A 250 -28.72 27.45 -8.93
N ASN A 251 -29.66 26.92 -8.17
CA ASN A 251 -30.63 25.92 -8.64
C ASN A 251 -31.54 26.41 -9.78
N ASN A 252 -31.53 27.72 -10.08
CA ASN A 252 -32.30 28.34 -11.16
C ASN A 252 -31.47 28.60 -12.41
N SER A 253 -30.25 28.07 -12.49
CA SER A 253 -29.32 28.27 -13.61
C SER A 253 -28.94 26.94 -14.25
N VAL A 254 -28.80 26.95 -15.57
CA VAL A 254 -28.06 25.90 -16.30
C VAL A 254 -26.59 25.94 -15.84
N PRO A 255 -25.94 24.82 -15.50
CA PRO A 255 -24.56 24.79 -15.00
C PRO A 255 -23.54 25.34 -16.01
N ASN A 256 -22.40 25.83 -15.49
CA ASN A 256 -21.25 26.22 -16.30
C ASN A 256 -20.51 25.01 -16.85
N ASP A 257 -20.40 23.96 -16.05
CA ASP A 257 -19.78 22.70 -16.39
C ASP A 257 -20.32 21.54 -15.56
N ALA A 258 -20.06 20.35 -16.03
CA ALA A 258 -20.31 19.11 -15.30
C ALA A 258 -19.01 18.27 -15.30
N THR A 259 -18.72 17.66 -14.19
CA THR A 259 -17.51 16.85 -14.00
C THR A 259 -17.89 15.50 -13.40
N ILE A 260 -17.26 14.47 -13.90
CA ILE A 260 -17.32 13.11 -13.34
C ILE A 260 -15.91 12.62 -12.98
N VAL A 261 -15.85 11.72 -12.01
CA VAL A 261 -14.62 11.04 -11.62
C VAL A 261 -14.79 9.55 -11.80
N LEU A 262 -13.81 8.92 -12.43
CA LEU A 262 -13.74 7.49 -12.65
C LEU A 262 -12.64 6.87 -11.77
N ASP A 263 -12.93 5.70 -11.18
CA ASP A 263 -11.93 4.75 -10.68
C ASP A 263 -11.72 3.70 -11.79
N ARG A 264 -10.52 3.61 -12.34
CA ARG A 264 -10.14 2.65 -13.37
C ARG A 264 -9.10 1.69 -12.78
N ARG A 265 -9.48 0.43 -12.61
CA ARG A 265 -8.56 -0.63 -12.18
C ARG A 265 -7.80 -1.14 -13.40
N LEU A 266 -6.48 -1.16 -13.30
CA LEU A 266 -5.58 -1.48 -14.42
C LEU A 266 -5.18 -2.95 -14.38
N ALA A 267 -5.18 -3.58 -15.55
CA ALA A 267 -4.63 -4.91 -15.76
C ALA A 267 -3.11 -4.85 -16.03
N ASN A 268 -2.45 -6.00 -15.94
CA ASN A 268 -1.04 -6.09 -16.29
C ASN A 268 -0.79 -5.70 -17.76
N GLY A 269 0.19 -4.82 -17.97
CA GLY A 269 0.58 -4.31 -19.29
C GLY A 269 -0.15 -3.04 -19.73
N GLU A 270 -1.16 -2.58 -18.98
CA GLU A 270 -1.74 -1.25 -19.21
C GLU A 270 -0.80 -0.15 -18.74
N SER A 271 -0.72 0.93 -19.52
CA SER A 271 0.16 2.09 -19.31
C SER A 271 -0.63 3.39 -19.41
N GLU A 272 -0.04 4.50 -18.98
CA GLU A 272 -0.63 5.83 -19.18
C GLU A 272 -0.97 6.08 -20.65
N GLU A 273 -0.14 5.62 -21.59
CA GLU A 273 -0.39 5.75 -23.03
C GLU A 273 -1.63 4.95 -23.45
N SER A 274 -1.76 3.68 -23.01
CA SER A 274 -2.92 2.86 -23.37
C SER A 274 -4.22 3.43 -22.79
N ILE A 275 -4.22 3.90 -21.55
CA ILE A 275 -5.38 4.55 -20.93
C ILE A 275 -5.70 5.89 -21.57
N SER A 276 -4.67 6.67 -21.96
CA SER A 276 -4.86 7.91 -22.71
C SER A 276 -5.57 7.67 -24.05
N LEU A 277 -5.18 6.61 -24.76
CA LEU A 277 -5.84 6.21 -26.00
C LEU A 277 -7.29 5.73 -25.77
N GLU A 278 -7.53 4.99 -24.69
CA GLU A 278 -8.86 4.55 -24.25
C GLU A 278 -9.76 5.77 -23.99
N MET A 279 -9.30 6.74 -23.19
CA MET A 279 -10.07 7.94 -22.86
C MET A 279 -10.31 8.82 -24.09
N ASN A 280 -9.33 8.98 -24.97
CA ASN A 280 -9.52 9.74 -26.20
C ASN A 280 -10.59 9.11 -27.12
N ARG A 281 -10.62 7.77 -27.22
CA ARG A 281 -11.66 7.04 -27.98
C ARG A 281 -13.04 7.18 -27.31
N LEU A 282 -13.08 7.07 -25.98
CA LEU A 282 -14.32 7.23 -25.21
C LEU A 282 -14.98 8.59 -25.43
N LEU A 283 -14.18 9.65 -25.59
CA LEU A 283 -14.64 11.01 -25.77
C LEU A 283 -14.77 11.42 -27.24
N GLU A 284 -14.45 10.56 -28.21
CA GLU A 284 -14.56 10.89 -29.63
C GLU A 284 -15.99 11.31 -30.00
N GLY A 285 -16.11 12.46 -30.65
CA GLY A 285 -17.40 13.06 -31.04
C GLY A 285 -18.19 13.71 -29.88
N THR A 286 -17.58 13.87 -28.71
CA THR A 286 -18.15 14.60 -27.57
C THR A 286 -17.42 15.93 -27.32
N GLU A 287 -17.99 16.79 -26.47
CA GLU A 287 -17.39 18.06 -26.01
C GLU A 287 -16.57 17.87 -24.71
N GLY A 288 -16.28 16.61 -24.34
CA GLY A 288 -15.59 16.27 -23.10
C GLY A 288 -14.08 16.49 -23.21
N SER A 289 -13.48 16.82 -22.08
CA SER A 289 -12.03 16.79 -21.85
C SER A 289 -11.73 15.93 -20.63
N TRP A 290 -10.57 15.28 -20.60
CA TRP A 290 -10.18 14.42 -19.51
C TRP A 290 -8.74 14.67 -19.05
N LYS A 291 -8.42 14.24 -17.84
CA LYS A 291 -7.06 14.20 -17.30
C LYS A 291 -6.95 13.10 -16.23
N PHE A 292 -5.75 12.58 -16.00
CA PHE A 292 -5.45 11.91 -14.76
C PHE A 292 -5.54 12.90 -13.60
N MET A 293 -5.95 12.43 -12.43
CA MET A 293 -6.03 13.30 -11.27
C MET A 293 -4.65 13.48 -10.64
N ASP A 294 -4.26 14.75 -10.46
CA ASP A 294 -3.14 15.14 -9.62
C ASP A 294 -3.69 15.69 -8.31
N ILE A 295 -3.33 15.06 -7.21
CA ILE A 295 -3.87 15.36 -5.88
C ILE A 295 -2.77 16.02 -5.05
N PRO A 296 -2.89 17.30 -4.68
CA PRO A 296 -1.94 17.94 -3.79
C PRO A 296 -2.10 17.39 -2.38
N GLY A 297 -0.99 17.12 -1.72
CA GLY A 297 -0.95 16.67 -0.36
C GLY A 297 0.15 17.37 0.45
N LYS A 298 0.11 17.18 1.75
CA LYS A 298 1.10 17.67 2.68
C LYS A 298 1.36 16.62 3.75
N SER A 299 2.62 16.17 3.88
CA SER A 299 3.00 15.17 4.86
C SER A 299 2.95 15.70 6.30
N TRP A 300 3.10 14.83 7.28
CA TRP A 300 3.18 15.22 8.69
C TRP A 300 4.40 16.11 9.03
N THR A 301 5.41 16.13 8.16
CA THR A 301 6.56 17.03 8.27
C THR A 301 6.32 18.40 7.65
N GLU A 302 5.09 18.69 7.20
CA GLU A 302 4.70 19.90 6.47
C GLU A 302 5.32 20.02 5.06
N THR A 303 5.85 18.92 4.51
CA THR A 303 6.39 18.89 3.15
C THR A 303 5.25 18.73 2.15
N ASP A 304 5.15 19.67 1.21
CA ASP A 304 4.18 19.63 0.11
C ASP A 304 4.60 18.59 -0.94
N PHE A 305 3.64 17.84 -1.46
CA PHE A 305 3.83 16.89 -2.56
C PHE A 305 2.66 16.92 -3.53
N MET A 306 2.84 16.31 -4.70
CA MET A 306 1.80 16.12 -5.70
C MET A 306 1.72 14.65 -6.05
N PHE A 307 0.62 14.01 -5.68
CA PHE A 307 0.35 12.62 -6.01
C PHE A 307 -0.29 12.52 -7.38
N HIS A 308 0.40 11.85 -8.31
CA HIS A 308 -0.14 11.54 -9.62
C HIS A 308 -0.88 10.21 -9.57
N SER A 309 -2.19 10.24 -9.79
CA SER A 309 -3.05 9.07 -9.63
C SER A 309 -2.97 8.12 -10.83
N PHE A 310 -1.75 7.64 -11.14
CA PHE A 310 -1.53 6.53 -12.07
C PHE A 310 -0.61 5.50 -11.43
N LEU A 311 -1.18 4.39 -11.02
CA LEU A 311 -0.54 3.33 -10.27
C LEU A 311 -0.61 2.05 -11.10
N PRO A 312 0.47 1.63 -11.77
CA PRO A 312 0.43 0.50 -12.70
C PRO A 312 0.24 -0.83 -11.97
N ALA A 313 -0.41 -1.77 -12.64
CA ALA A 313 -0.40 -3.17 -12.24
C ALA A 313 1.00 -3.76 -12.39
N TRP A 314 1.28 -4.80 -11.63
CA TRP A 314 2.56 -5.49 -11.68
C TRP A 314 2.42 -6.97 -11.32
N ASN A 315 3.39 -7.75 -11.75
CA ASN A 315 3.57 -9.12 -11.31
C ASN A 315 5.06 -9.50 -11.31
N ILE A 316 5.40 -10.51 -10.52
CA ILE A 316 6.72 -11.14 -10.50
C ILE A 316 6.56 -12.64 -10.75
N SER A 317 7.51 -13.23 -11.51
CA SER A 317 7.51 -14.66 -11.77
C SER A 317 7.71 -15.47 -10.49
N SER A 318 6.97 -16.55 -10.32
CA SER A 318 7.19 -17.52 -9.25
C SER A 318 8.59 -18.15 -9.28
N ASP A 319 9.27 -18.08 -10.42
CA ASP A 319 10.65 -18.56 -10.60
C ASP A 319 11.71 -17.57 -10.15
N HIS A 320 11.36 -16.33 -9.83
CA HIS A 320 12.30 -15.32 -9.35
C HIS A 320 12.92 -15.72 -8.02
N SER A 321 14.21 -15.38 -7.81
CA SER A 321 14.97 -15.73 -6.59
C SER A 321 14.30 -15.22 -5.31
N LEU A 322 13.75 -13.99 -5.32
CA LEU A 322 13.02 -13.41 -4.20
C LEU A 322 11.80 -14.26 -3.79
N VAL A 323 10.99 -14.71 -4.77
CA VAL A 323 9.82 -15.56 -4.51
C VAL A 323 10.26 -16.91 -3.96
N LYS A 324 11.30 -17.52 -4.54
CA LYS A 324 11.87 -18.79 -4.05
C LYS A 324 12.44 -18.65 -2.63
N GLY A 325 13.10 -17.54 -2.32
CA GLY A 325 13.58 -17.22 -0.96
C GLY A 325 12.44 -17.15 0.04
N ALA A 326 11.36 -16.43 -0.28
CA ALA A 326 10.18 -16.34 0.58
C ALA A 326 9.47 -17.71 0.75
N ILE A 327 9.38 -18.53 -0.30
CA ILE A 327 8.86 -19.90 -0.22
C ILE A 327 9.72 -20.76 0.73
N SER A 328 11.06 -20.63 0.63
CA SER A 328 11.97 -21.37 1.50
C SER A 328 11.81 -20.97 2.96
N ALA A 329 11.78 -19.68 3.27
CA ALA A 329 11.57 -19.16 4.63
C ALA A 329 10.23 -19.60 5.21
N PHE A 330 9.16 -19.57 4.41
CA PHE A 330 7.84 -20.05 4.85
C PHE A 330 7.90 -21.55 5.20
N LYS A 331 8.52 -22.40 4.36
CA LYS A 331 8.64 -23.83 4.62
C LYS A 331 9.45 -24.13 5.87
N GLU A 332 10.52 -23.38 6.11
CA GLU A 332 11.35 -23.54 7.29
C GLU A 332 10.59 -23.27 8.60
N ILE A 333 9.73 -22.26 8.60
CA ILE A 333 8.98 -21.85 9.80
C ILE A 333 7.65 -22.62 9.97
N LYS A 334 6.92 -22.89 8.86
CA LYS A 334 5.58 -23.49 8.91
C LYS A 334 5.52 -24.97 8.55
N GLU A 335 6.63 -25.56 8.04
CA GLU A 335 6.72 -26.96 7.61
C GLU A 335 5.67 -27.36 6.55
N GLN A 336 5.24 -26.40 5.71
CA GLN A 336 4.24 -26.59 4.66
C GLN A 336 4.52 -25.65 3.46
N ASP A 337 3.87 -25.88 2.32
CA ASP A 337 3.98 -25.01 1.15
C ASP A 337 3.14 -23.74 1.33
N PRO A 338 3.68 -22.54 0.99
CA PRO A 338 2.89 -21.32 0.98
C PRO A 338 1.94 -21.28 -0.22
N VAL A 339 0.89 -20.48 -0.11
CA VAL A 339 0.00 -20.16 -1.23
C VAL A 339 0.57 -18.92 -1.96
N LEU A 340 0.76 -19.03 -3.27
CA LEU A 340 1.04 -17.90 -4.15
C LEU A 340 -0.29 -17.37 -4.72
N TYR A 341 -0.46 -16.05 -4.80
CA TYR A 341 -1.69 -15.46 -5.32
C TYR A 341 -1.47 -14.03 -5.88
N GLN A 342 -2.49 -13.51 -6.57
CA GLN A 342 -2.58 -12.11 -6.96
C GLN A 342 -3.46 -11.38 -5.95
N MET A 343 -2.96 -10.29 -5.39
CA MET A 343 -3.68 -9.48 -4.40
C MET A 343 -4.74 -8.61 -5.08
N GLY A 344 -5.87 -8.44 -4.44
CA GLY A 344 -6.96 -7.60 -4.97
C GLY A 344 -6.80 -6.11 -4.65
N ALA A 345 -6.08 -5.77 -3.57
CA ALA A 345 -5.83 -4.41 -3.13
C ALA A 345 -4.55 -3.83 -3.76
N SER A 346 -4.49 -2.51 -3.87
CA SER A 346 -3.27 -1.77 -4.23
C SER A 346 -2.42 -1.55 -2.99
N THR A 347 -1.12 -1.40 -3.14
CA THR A 347 -0.14 -1.19 -2.04
C THR A 347 1.03 -0.34 -2.53
N ASN A 348 1.98 -0.01 -1.66
CA ASN A 348 3.24 0.66 -2.03
C ASN A 348 4.03 -0.07 -3.14
N ALA A 349 3.71 -1.33 -3.43
CA ALA A 349 4.31 -2.09 -4.53
C ALA A 349 4.03 -1.50 -5.92
N VAL A 350 3.00 -0.65 -6.06
CA VAL A 350 2.75 0.12 -7.31
C VAL A 350 3.96 0.93 -7.74
N VAL A 351 4.71 1.44 -6.77
CA VAL A 351 5.94 2.20 -7.04
C VAL A 351 7.14 1.27 -7.20
N THR A 352 7.39 0.39 -6.25
CA THR A 352 8.59 -0.44 -6.27
C THR A 352 8.60 -1.39 -7.48
N ALA A 353 7.53 -2.16 -7.67
CA ALA A 353 7.40 -3.07 -8.80
C ALA A 353 6.86 -2.39 -10.06
N GLY A 354 5.75 -1.64 -9.90
CA GLY A 354 5.02 -1.09 -11.04
C GLY A 354 5.79 0.01 -11.79
N LEU A 355 6.24 1.06 -11.09
CA LEU A 355 6.92 2.20 -11.71
C LEU A 355 8.43 1.99 -11.84
N LEU A 356 9.08 1.44 -10.81
CA LEU A 356 10.54 1.34 -10.74
C LEU A 356 11.08 -0.01 -11.21
N HIS A 357 10.20 -0.98 -11.46
CA HIS A 357 10.55 -2.34 -11.90
C HIS A 357 11.59 -3.00 -10.99
N ILE A 358 11.45 -2.79 -9.67
CA ILE A 358 12.24 -3.47 -8.65
C ILE A 358 11.54 -4.78 -8.33
N PRO A 359 12.24 -5.92 -8.27
CA PRO A 359 11.66 -7.18 -7.82
C PRO A 359 10.98 -7.02 -6.47
N THR A 360 9.66 -7.23 -6.42
CA THR A 360 8.85 -7.01 -5.22
C THR A 360 7.90 -8.18 -5.00
N ILE A 361 7.68 -8.55 -3.74
CA ILE A 361 6.60 -9.42 -3.28
C ILE A 361 5.83 -8.73 -2.16
N ILE A 362 4.59 -9.18 -1.92
CA ILE A 362 3.83 -8.76 -0.75
C ILE A 362 3.69 -9.97 0.17
N PHE A 363 4.08 -9.79 1.43
CA PHE A 363 4.13 -10.90 2.36
C PHE A 363 4.13 -10.39 3.81
N GLY A 364 3.05 -10.64 4.56
CA GLY A 364 2.98 -10.18 5.94
C GLY A 364 1.88 -10.85 6.78
N PRO A 365 1.88 -10.58 8.10
CA PRO A 365 0.88 -11.08 9.02
C PRO A 365 -0.45 -10.33 8.87
N GLY A 366 -1.51 -10.90 9.42
CA GLY A 366 -2.85 -10.35 9.32
C GLY A 366 -3.62 -10.87 8.12
N ASN A 367 -4.95 -10.86 8.23
CA ASN A 367 -5.85 -11.24 7.15
C ASN A 367 -6.46 -9.98 6.53
N MET A 368 -6.28 -9.77 5.22
CA MET A 368 -6.82 -8.62 4.49
C MET A 368 -8.34 -8.40 4.71
N GLU A 369 -9.10 -9.44 5.02
CA GLU A 369 -10.53 -9.30 5.36
C GLU A 369 -10.78 -8.54 6.67
N GLN A 370 -9.75 -8.39 7.52
CA GLN A 370 -9.79 -7.60 8.75
C GLN A 370 -9.36 -6.15 8.52
N ALA A 371 -8.69 -5.85 7.40
CA ALA A 371 -8.30 -4.49 7.07
C ALA A 371 -9.53 -3.59 6.98
N HIS A 372 -9.48 -2.41 7.63
CA HIS A 372 -10.56 -1.42 7.70
C HIS A 372 -11.85 -1.90 8.39
N ALA A 373 -11.90 -3.14 8.91
CA ALA A 373 -13.07 -3.69 9.60
C ALA A 373 -13.25 -3.10 11.00
N THR A 374 -14.43 -3.29 11.56
CA THR A 374 -14.71 -3.09 12.98
C THR A 374 -14.10 -4.26 13.76
N ASP A 375 -13.58 -4.01 14.97
CA ASP A 375 -12.83 -4.99 15.76
C ASP A 375 -11.66 -5.65 15.00
N GLU A 376 -10.99 -4.85 14.19
CA GLU A 376 -9.77 -5.24 13.48
C GLU A 376 -8.75 -5.86 14.45
N TYR A 377 -8.12 -6.95 14.02
CA TYR A 377 -7.11 -7.63 14.83
C TYR A 377 -6.00 -8.27 13.99
N CYS A 378 -4.85 -8.48 14.63
CA CYS A 378 -3.78 -9.32 14.10
C CYS A 378 -3.48 -10.46 15.08
N ASP A 379 -3.26 -11.66 14.54
CA ASP A 379 -2.83 -12.82 15.31
C ASP A 379 -1.35 -12.70 15.71
N ILE A 380 -1.06 -12.79 17.02
CA ILE A 380 0.31 -12.63 17.56
C ILE A 380 1.25 -13.68 16.99
N GLN A 381 0.82 -14.94 16.87
CA GLN A 381 1.68 -15.99 16.33
C GLN A 381 2.02 -15.72 14.86
N MET A 382 1.06 -15.18 14.09
CA MET A 382 1.30 -14.83 12.69
C MET A 382 2.30 -13.66 12.58
N MET A 383 2.24 -12.69 13.48
CA MET A 383 3.18 -11.57 13.57
C MET A 383 4.61 -12.08 13.90
N VAL A 384 4.74 -13.01 14.84
CA VAL A 384 6.00 -13.65 15.22
C VAL A 384 6.57 -14.47 14.06
N ASP A 385 5.74 -15.30 13.43
CA ASP A 385 6.14 -16.11 12.28
C ASP A 385 6.66 -15.22 11.12
N ALA A 386 6.00 -14.09 10.87
CA ALA A 386 6.45 -13.12 9.85
C ALA A 386 7.85 -12.56 10.17
N ALA A 387 8.11 -12.15 11.41
CA ALA A 387 9.42 -11.63 11.83
C ALA A 387 10.53 -12.67 11.64
N LEU A 388 10.25 -13.93 11.97
CA LEU A 388 11.20 -15.03 11.76
C LEU A 388 11.46 -15.29 10.28
N MET A 389 10.43 -15.27 9.44
CA MET A 389 10.54 -15.42 8.00
C MET A 389 11.33 -14.27 7.36
N TYR A 390 11.10 -13.02 7.78
CA TYR A 390 11.86 -11.86 7.32
C TYR A 390 13.34 -12.00 7.66
N ALA A 391 13.67 -12.44 8.87
CA ALA A 391 15.05 -12.68 9.28
C ALA A 391 15.72 -13.80 8.48
N ASP A 392 15.00 -14.90 8.21
CA ASP A 392 15.50 -16.00 7.38
C ASP A 392 15.75 -15.56 5.93
N ILE A 393 14.84 -14.77 5.35
CA ILE A 393 15.02 -14.19 4.01
C ILE A 393 16.28 -13.31 3.98
N CYS A 394 16.50 -12.45 4.99
CA CYS A 394 17.71 -11.62 5.08
C CYS A 394 18.98 -12.45 5.12
N HIS A 395 19.01 -13.50 5.95
CA HIS A 395 20.18 -14.38 6.12
C HIS A 395 20.53 -15.13 4.83
N ASN A 396 19.53 -15.49 4.03
CA ASN A 396 19.68 -16.27 2.80
C ASN A 396 19.64 -15.40 1.53
N PHE A 397 19.57 -14.07 1.65
CA PHE A 397 19.51 -13.16 0.49
C PHE A 397 20.85 -13.16 -0.26
N SER A 398 20.82 -13.39 -1.59
CA SER A 398 22.02 -13.58 -2.42
C SER A 398 21.91 -12.90 -3.80
#